data_fe6095dd586527f90d9b74f5282d3243
#
_entry.id   fe6095dd586527f90d9b74f5282d3243
#
_cell.length_a   1.000
_cell.length_b   1.000
_cell.length_c   1.000
_cell.angle_alpha   90.00
_cell.angle_beta   90.00
_cell.angle_gamma   90.00
#
_symmetry.space_group_name_H-M   'P 1'
#
loop_
_entity.id
_entity.type
_entity.pdbx_description
1 polymer ?
#
loop_
_entity_poly.entity_id
_entity_poly.type
_entity_poly.pdbx_seq_one_letter_code
_entity_poly.pdbx_strand_id
1 'polypeptide(L)'
;MVQNSRKVRGRRTEHVVANYFAQVWGSASVVNSGASGSDVLGTPFDIEVKARAAFQPKAWIDQQKKRDEGKLKFVVMRCNGQGENPDDYVFIARLGDMMPLLEDKVPSDAIIRCKGCGTWTTEGRKCEVCEVMDGKHN
;
A
#
# COMPACT_ATOMS: atom_id res chain seq x y z
N MET A 1 18.90 10.48 30.70
CA MET A 1 18.84 9.34 29.76
C MET A 1 18.08 9.77 28.53
N VAL A 2 18.72 9.83 27.41
CA VAL A 2 18.04 10.06 26.14
C VAL A 2 17.41 8.75 25.75
N GLN A 3 16.10 8.60 26.00
CA GLN A 3 15.34 7.51 25.39
C GLN A 3 15.54 7.58 23.87
N ASN A 4 15.82 6.44 23.27
CA ASN A 4 16.03 6.37 21.84
C ASN A 4 14.75 6.81 21.12
N SER A 5 14.68 8.10 20.80
CA SER A 5 13.52 8.77 20.20
C SER A 5 13.00 8.07 18.93
N ARG A 6 13.90 7.39 18.21
CA ARG A 6 13.56 6.60 17.01
C ARG A 6 12.72 5.38 17.35
N LYS A 7 13.06 4.67 18.44
CA LYS A 7 12.32 3.49 18.92
C LYS A 7 10.92 3.89 19.41
N VAL A 8 10.83 4.98 20.16
CA VAL A 8 9.55 5.52 20.64
C VAL A 8 8.65 5.94 19.47
N ARG A 9 9.21 6.63 18.47
CA ARG A 9 8.46 7.04 17.27
C ARG A 9 7.95 5.83 16.48
N GLY A 10 8.78 4.80 16.30
CA GLY A 10 8.38 3.57 15.63
C GLY A 10 7.18 2.92 16.32
N ARG A 11 7.28 2.71 17.62
CA ARG A 11 6.21 2.11 18.43
C ARG A 11 4.91 2.91 18.39
N ARG A 12 5.01 4.22 18.49
CA ARG A 12 3.85 5.12 18.40
C ARG A 12 3.17 5.02 17.03
N THR A 13 3.95 4.96 15.96
CA THR A 13 3.43 4.80 14.60
C THR A 13 2.74 3.44 14.42
N GLU A 14 3.27 2.37 14.98
CA GLU A 14 2.62 1.05 14.97
C GLU A 14 1.22 1.11 15.61
N HIS A 15 1.09 1.80 16.75
CA HIS A 15 -0.21 1.99 17.42
C HIS A 15 -1.18 2.80 16.58
N VAL A 16 -0.72 3.88 15.94
CA VAL A 16 -1.56 4.69 15.03
C VAL A 16 -2.09 3.84 13.89
N VAL A 17 -1.24 3.04 13.28
CA VAL A 17 -1.63 2.16 12.16
C VAL A 17 -2.59 1.07 12.63
N ALA A 18 -2.30 0.39 13.75
CA ALA A 18 -3.18 -0.65 14.29
C ALA A 18 -4.58 -0.09 14.62
N ASN A 19 -4.67 1.08 15.24
CA ASN A 19 -5.95 1.74 15.54
C ASN A 19 -6.72 2.11 14.27
N TYR A 20 -6.04 2.51 13.21
CA TYR A 20 -6.66 2.79 11.92
C TYR A 20 -7.28 1.53 11.30
N PHE A 21 -6.53 0.43 11.27
CA PHE A 21 -7.05 -0.85 10.79
C PHE A 21 -8.17 -1.42 11.67
N ALA A 22 -8.16 -1.13 12.97
CA ALA A 22 -9.21 -1.55 13.90
C ALA A 22 -10.60 -0.98 13.60
N GLN A 23 -10.68 0.09 12.81
CA GLN A 23 -11.97 0.63 12.35
C GLN A 23 -12.72 -0.34 11.44
N VAL A 24 -11.99 -1.19 10.71
CA VAL A 24 -12.56 -2.22 9.82
C VAL A 24 -12.38 -3.62 10.42
N TRP A 25 -11.20 -3.90 10.95
CA TRP A 25 -10.83 -5.16 11.60
C TRP A 25 -10.64 -4.91 13.09
N GLY A 26 -11.73 -4.96 13.87
CA GLY A 26 -11.77 -4.58 15.28
C GLY A 26 -10.79 -5.31 16.20
N SER A 27 -10.22 -6.45 15.75
CA SER A 27 -9.17 -7.21 16.45
C SER A 27 -7.74 -6.73 16.15
N ALA A 28 -7.55 -5.72 15.28
CA ALA A 28 -6.23 -5.20 14.96
C ALA A 28 -5.52 -4.64 16.20
N SER A 29 -4.30 -5.08 16.45
CA SER A 29 -3.51 -4.71 17.62
C SER A 29 -2.01 -4.75 17.33
N VAL A 30 -1.24 -4.03 18.15
CA VAL A 30 0.22 -3.99 18.03
C VAL A 30 0.84 -5.22 18.66
N VAL A 31 1.86 -5.76 18.01
CA VAL A 31 2.67 -6.88 18.52
C VAL A 31 3.55 -6.41 19.70
N ASN A 32 3.76 -7.28 20.67
CA ASN A 32 4.73 -7.02 21.72
C ASN A 32 6.16 -6.91 21.15
N SER A 33 6.94 -5.99 21.70
CA SER A 33 8.30 -5.73 21.23
C SER A 33 9.16 -6.98 21.24
N GLY A 34 9.90 -7.22 20.16
CA GLY A 34 10.80 -8.36 20.01
C GLY A 34 10.19 -9.60 19.34
N ALA A 35 8.90 -9.63 19.08
CA ALA A 35 8.28 -10.68 18.28
C ALA A 35 8.65 -10.52 16.79
N SER A 36 8.94 -11.65 16.14
CA SER A 36 9.09 -11.69 14.67
C SER A 36 7.71 -11.75 14.01
N GLY A 37 7.60 -11.25 12.78
CA GLY A 37 6.37 -11.31 12.00
C GLY A 37 5.76 -9.94 11.72
N SER A 38 4.46 -9.91 11.49
CA SER A 38 3.70 -8.68 11.23
C SER A 38 3.73 -7.73 12.42
N ASP A 39 3.82 -6.44 12.17
CA ASP A 39 3.76 -5.40 13.22
C ASP A 39 2.32 -5.17 13.73
N VAL A 40 1.32 -5.53 12.94
CA VAL A 40 -0.10 -5.45 13.29
C VAL A 40 -0.73 -6.83 13.19
N LEU A 41 -1.27 -7.31 14.30
CA LEU A 41 -2.00 -8.58 14.39
C LEU A 41 -3.54 -8.36 14.28
N GLY A 42 -4.27 -9.43 14.08
CA GLY A 42 -5.74 -9.40 14.07
C GLY A 42 -6.34 -8.89 12.77
N THR A 43 -5.58 -8.87 11.70
CA THR A 43 -6.03 -8.59 10.33
C THR A 43 -5.67 -9.76 9.41
N PRO A 44 -6.30 -9.88 8.23
CA PRO A 44 -5.92 -10.91 7.25
C PRO A 44 -4.62 -10.60 6.49
N PHE A 45 -3.89 -9.56 6.89
CA PHE A 45 -2.71 -9.05 6.19
C PHE A 45 -1.44 -9.23 7.01
N ASP A 46 -0.30 -9.28 6.33
CA ASP A 46 1.02 -9.09 6.92
C ASP A 46 1.43 -7.62 6.71
N ILE A 47 1.40 -6.84 7.79
CA ILE A 47 1.63 -5.40 7.78
C ILE A 47 2.96 -5.09 8.46
N GLU A 48 3.87 -4.48 7.74
CA GLU A 48 5.12 -3.93 8.27
C GLU A 48 4.99 -2.40 8.39
N VAL A 49 5.31 -1.85 9.54
CA VAL A 49 5.21 -0.41 9.81
C VAL A 49 6.61 0.21 9.85
N LYS A 50 6.81 1.25 9.08
CA LYS A 50 8.08 2.01 9.04
C LYS A 50 7.85 3.48 9.38
N ALA A 51 8.67 4.00 10.26
CA ALA A 51 8.70 5.41 10.65
C ALA A 51 10.13 5.94 10.53
N ARG A 52 10.63 6.06 9.30
CA ARG A 52 12.03 6.32 9.01
C ARG A 52 12.23 7.45 8.01
N ALA A 53 13.40 8.07 8.09
CA ALA A 53 13.88 9.02 7.10
C ALA A 53 14.35 8.33 5.80
N ALA A 54 15.04 7.19 5.92
CA ALA A 54 15.52 6.42 4.77
C ALA A 54 14.40 5.61 4.12
N PHE A 55 14.33 5.64 2.80
CA PHE A 55 13.35 4.94 1.99
C PHE A 55 14.00 3.72 1.32
N GLN A 56 13.65 2.52 1.78
CA GLN A 56 14.21 1.25 1.28
C GLN A 56 13.09 0.21 1.04
N PRO A 57 12.14 0.50 0.11
CA PRO A 57 10.94 -0.32 -0.05
C PRO A 57 11.24 -1.76 -0.47
N LYS A 58 12.22 -1.94 -1.36
CA LYS A 58 12.60 -3.28 -1.82
C LYS A 58 13.12 -4.16 -0.67
N ALA A 59 13.98 -3.61 0.18
CA ALA A 59 14.52 -4.35 1.33
C ALA A 59 13.43 -4.74 2.32
N TRP A 60 12.46 -3.88 2.57
CA TRP A 60 11.34 -4.16 3.46
C TRP A 60 10.42 -5.24 2.91
N ILE A 61 10.11 -5.19 1.63
CA ILE A 61 9.30 -6.21 0.95
C ILE A 61 10.02 -7.56 0.90
N ASP A 62 11.33 -7.57 0.62
CA ASP A 62 12.14 -8.78 0.63
C ASP A 62 12.20 -9.40 2.04
N GLN A 63 12.22 -8.58 3.09
CA GLN A 63 12.12 -9.05 4.47
C GLN A 63 10.76 -9.74 4.74
N GLN A 64 9.67 -9.18 4.25
CA GLN A 64 8.34 -9.78 4.40
C GLN A 64 8.18 -11.09 3.62
N LYS A 65 8.82 -11.23 2.46
CA LYS A 65 8.80 -12.48 1.67
C LYS A 65 9.33 -13.69 2.43
N LYS A 66 10.21 -13.48 3.39
CA LYS A 66 10.75 -14.56 4.24
C LYS A 66 9.70 -15.12 5.19
N ARG A 67 8.60 -14.41 5.40
CA ARG A 67 7.44 -14.83 6.20
C ARG A 67 6.35 -15.30 5.26
N ASP A 68 6.45 -16.52 4.75
CA ASP A 68 5.45 -17.06 3.82
C ASP A 68 4.26 -17.66 4.59
N GLU A 69 3.30 -16.83 4.92
CA GLU A 69 2.07 -17.23 5.62
C GLU A 69 0.82 -17.15 4.71
N GLY A 70 0.99 -16.98 3.40
CA GLY A 70 -0.11 -16.86 2.45
C GLY A 70 -0.93 -15.58 2.57
N LYS A 71 -0.52 -14.64 3.41
CA LYS A 71 -1.18 -13.36 3.62
C LYS A 71 -0.70 -12.32 2.62
N LEU A 72 -1.57 -11.40 2.23
CA LEU A 72 -1.18 -10.22 1.48
C LEU A 72 -0.20 -9.38 2.32
N LYS A 73 0.96 -9.07 1.76
CA LYS A 73 2.05 -8.37 2.42
C LYS A 73 2.16 -6.95 1.90
N PHE A 74 2.24 -5.99 2.81
CA PHE A 74 2.49 -4.59 2.45
C PHE A 74 3.16 -3.84 3.59
N VAL A 75 3.72 -2.70 3.26
CA VAL A 75 4.38 -1.79 4.19
C VAL A 75 3.56 -0.52 4.30
N VAL A 76 3.33 -0.06 5.52
CA VAL A 76 2.78 1.27 5.80
C VAL A 76 3.90 2.15 6.32
N MET A 77 4.18 3.24 5.63
CA MET A 77 5.29 4.12 5.96
C MET A 77 4.81 5.53 6.36
N ARG A 78 5.17 5.94 7.56
CA ARG A 78 5.16 7.33 7.97
C ARG A 78 6.46 8.00 7.54
N CYS A 79 6.39 8.92 6.62
CA CYS A 79 7.55 9.67 6.14
C CYS A 79 7.97 10.76 7.15
N ASN A 80 9.20 11.26 7.01
CA ASN A 80 9.66 12.38 7.80
C ASN A 80 8.78 13.61 7.56
N GLY A 81 8.42 14.29 8.64
CA GLY A 81 7.55 15.47 8.58
C GLY A 81 6.06 15.18 8.55
N GLN A 82 5.64 13.93 8.37
CA GLN A 82 4.22 13.55 8.49
C GLN A 82 3.79 13.50 9.97
N GLY A 83 2.57 13.94 10.25
CA GLY A 83 1.92 13.84 11.54
C GLY A 83 1.43 12.43 11.86
N GLU A 84 0.41 12.33 12.67
CA GLU A 84 -0.19 11.05 13.11
C GLU A 84 -1.55 10.77 12.45
N ASN A 85 -1.84 11.42 11.33
CA ASN A 85 -2.98 11.08 10.51
C ASN A 85 -2.60 9.94 9.56
N PRO A 86 -3.07 8.71 9.78
CA PRO A 86 -2.71 7.56 8.95
C PRO A 86 -3.24 7.64 7.51
N ASP A 87 -4.23 8.49 7.22
CA ASP A 87 -4.68 8.73 5.84
C ASP A 87 -3.57 9.27 4.95
N ASP A 88 -2.60 9.98 5.55
CA ASP A 88 -1.47 10.57 4.83
C ASP A 88 -0.28 9.60 4.69
N TYR A 89 -0.32 8.44 5.33
CA TYR A 89 0.79 7.48 5.28
C TYR A 89 0.88 6.80 3.91
N VAL A 90 2.07 6.40 3.54
CA VAL A 90 2.34 5.77 2.24
C VAL A 90 2.15 4.26 2.34
N PHE A 91 1.38 3.72 1.43
CA PHE A 91 1.18 2.29 1.28
C PHE A 91 2.13 1.75 0.20
N ILE A 92 2.90 0.71 0.53
CA ILE A 92 3.90 0.12 -0.36
C ILE A 92 3.64 -1.38 -0.46
N ALA A 93 3.40 -1.86 -1.67
CA ALA A 93 3.20 -3.28 -1.95
C ALA A 93 3.82 -3.66 -3.29
N ARG A 94 3.99 -4.95 -3.54
CA ARG A 94 4.39 -5.41 -4.87
C ARG A 94 3.24 -5.19 -5.86
N LEU A 95 3.56 -4.75 -7.04
CA LEU A 95 2.55 -4.50 -8.08
C LEU A 95 1.71 -5.75 -8.37
N GLY A 96 2.32 -6.91 -8.47
CA GLY A 96 1.61 -8.17 -8.72
C GLY A 96 0.62 -8.57 -7.62
N ASP A 97 0.87 -8.19 -6.37
CA ASP A 97 -0.04 -8.43 -5.25
C ASP A 97 -1.24 -7.49 -5.28
N MET A 98 -1.05 -6.29 -5.85
CA MET A 98 -2.09 -5.26 -5.94
C MET A 98 -2.98 -5.41 -7.17
N MET A 99 -2.48 -6.00 -8.25
CA MET A 99 -3.24 -6.10 -9.51
C MET A 99 -4.63 -6.70 -9.36
N PRO A 100 -4.85 -7.82 -8.65
CA PRO A 100 -6.19 -8.36 -8.45
C PRO A 100 -7.13 -7.40 -7.71
N LEU A 101 -6.60 -6.64 -6.75
CA LEU A 101 -7.38 -5.65 -5.99
C LEU A 101 -7.76 -4.43 -6.85
N LEU A 102 -6.87 -4.03 -7.74
CA LEU A 102 -7.12 -2.94 -8.69
C LEU A 102 -8.15 -3.34 -9.74
N GLU A 103 -8.09 -4.57 -10.22
CA GLU A 103 -9.06 -5.12 -11.17
C GLU A 103 -10.48 -5.09 -10.58
N ASP A 104 -10.66 -5.45 -9.31
CA ASP A 104 -11.95 -5.42 -8.63
C ASP A 104 -12.52 -4.01 -8.43
N LYS A 105 -11.67 -2.97 -8.45
CA LYS A 105 -12.07 -1.56 -8.26
C LYS A 105 -12.54 -0.88 -9.52
N VAL A 106 -12.27 -1.48 -10.67
CA VAL A 106 -12.70 -0.94 -11.93
C VAL A 106 -14.01 -1.63 -12.35
N PRO A 107 -15.13 -0.92 -12.43
CA PRO A 107 -16.37 -1.50 -12.93
C PRO A 107 -16.12 -2.04 -14.35
N SER A 108 -16.36 -3.33 -14.54
CA SER A 108 -16.12 -4.00 -15.82
C SER A 108 -16.93 -3.42 -16.99
N ASP A 109 -18.02 -2.75 -16.68
CA ASP A 109 -18.90 -2.04 -17.62
C ASP A 109 -18.45 -0.60 -17.95
N ALA A 110 -17.53 -0.03 -17.14
CA ALA A 110 -17.02 1.33 -17.36
C ALA A 110 -15.76 1.38 -18.22
N ILE A 111 -15.10 0.23 -18.45
CA ILE A 111 -13.88 0.15 -19.26
C ILE A 111 -14.08 -0.79 -20.44
N ILE A 112 -13.86 -0.25 -21.61
CA ILE A 112 -13.91 -0.98 -22.88
C ILE A 112 -12.54 -0.96 -23.56
N ARG A 113 -12.29 -1.92 -24.41
CA ARG A 113 -11.10 -1.89 -25.26
C ARG A 113 -11.35 -1.01 -26.48
N CYS A 114 -10.42 -0.13 -26.76
CA CYS A 114 -10.43 0.65 -27.98
C CYS A 114 -10.38 -0.27 -29.21
N LYS A 115 -11.32 -0.16 -30.10
CA LYS A 115 -11.39 -0.98 -31.32
C LYS A 115 -10.23 -0.71 -32.28
N GLY A 116 -9.61 0.49 -32.18
CA GLY A 116 -8.51 0.87 -33.06
C GLY A 116 -7.15 0.32 -32.65
N CYS A 117 -6.81 0.38 -31.35
CA CYS A 117 -5.49 0.01 -30.84
C CYS A 117 -5.51 -1.03 -29.70
N GLY A 118 -6.67 -1.46 -29.24
CA GLY A 118 -6.82 -2.41 -28.14
C GLY A 118 -6.52 -1.87 -26.73
N THR A 119 -6.16 -0.59 -26.61
CA THR A 119 -5.92 0.08 -25.32
C THR A 119 -7.22 0.19 -24.53
N TRP A 120 -7.12 0.09 -23.21
CA TRP A 120 -8.25 0.31 -22.32
C TRP A 120 -8.66 1.79 -22.33
N THR A 121 -9.95 2.04 -22.42
CA THR A 121 -10.54 3.39 -22.37
C THR A 121 -11.89 3.35 -21.66
N THR A 122 -12.38 4.50 -21.25
CA THR A 122 -13.71 4.62 -20.66
C THR A 122 -14.77 4.82 -21.75
N GLU A 123 -15.96 4.30 -21.51
CA GLU A 123 -17.08 4.48 -22.43
C GLU A 123 -17.35 5.95 -22.69
N GLY A 124 -17.58 6.30 -23.95
CA GLY A 124 -17.85 7.67 -24.40
C GLY A 124 -16.61 8.57 -24.51
N ARG A 125 -15.39 8.06 -24.20
CA ARG A 125 -14.14 8.80 -24.42
C ARG A 125 -13.36 8.20 -25.58
N LYS A 126 -12.73 9.07 -26.34
CA LYS A 126 -11.74 8.63 -27.32
C LYS A 126 -10.51 8.09 -26.60
N CYS A 127 -9.95 7.02 -27.09
CA CYS A 127 -8.74 6.43 -26.54
C CYS A 127 -7.57 7.42 -26.63
N GLU A 128 -6.86 7.66 -25.53
CA GLU A 128 -5.73 8.60 -25.46
C GLU A 128 -4.65 8.29 -26.52
N VAL A 129 -4.38 7.00 -26.75
CA VAL A 129 -3.40 6.58 -27.76
C VAL A 129 -3.85 6.98 -29.16
N CYS A 130 -5.12 6.76 -29.50
CA CYS A 130 -5.67 7.16 -30.79
C CYS A 130 -5.77 8.68 -30.94
N GLU A 131 -6.08 9.42 -29.87
CA GLU A 131 -6.08 10.90 -29.90
C GLU A 131 -4.70 11.46 -30.22
N VAL A 132 -3.64 10.92 -29.61
CA VAL A 132 -2.26 11.34 -29.89
C VAL A 132 -1.84 10.99 -31.31
N MET A 133 -2.26 9.83 -31.82
CA MET A 133 -1.97 9.42 -33.21
C MET A 133 -2.71 10.25 -34.24
N ASP A 134 -3.99 10.54 -33.99
CA ASP A 134 -4.78 11.42 -34.86
C ASP A 134 -4.23 12.86 -34.92
N GLY A 135 -3.73 13.39 -33.78
CA GLY A 135 -3.10 14.70 -33.70
C GLY A 135 -1.78 14.83 -34.47
N LYS A 136 -1.13 13.71 -34.80
CA LYS A 136 0.11 13.71 -35.61
C LYS A 136 -0.12 13.70 -37.11
N HIS A 137 -1.34 13.53 -37.54
CA HIS A 137 -1.72 13.50 -38.95
C HIS A 137 -2.34 14.81 -39.48
N ASN A 138 -2.33 15.85 -38.66
CA ASN A 138 -2.76 17.19 -39.06
C ASN A 138 -1.56 18.08 -39.35
#